data_67c306db029502c59083ef34d827ad55
#
_entry.id   67c306db029502c59083ef34d827ad55
#
_cell.length_a   1.000
_cell.length_b   1.000
_cell.length_c   1.000
_cell.angle_alpha   90.00
_cell.angle_beta   90.00
_cell.angle_gamma   90.00
#
_symmetry.space_group_name_H-M   'P 1'
#
loop_
_entity.id
_entity.type
_entity.pdbx_description
1 polymer ?
#
loop_
_entity_poly.entity_id
_entity_poly.type
_entity_poly.pdbx_seq_one_letter_code
_entity_poly.pdbx_strand_id
1 'polypeptide(L)'
;MKSLHNAQAHSFASDNYSGIAPEVLAALTAANGGHQAAYGADEYTELLDDVIVKHFGSTATAYPVFNGTGANIVGLQALLPRWGAVVCAATAHIHVDEGGAPEKMGSMKLLPVPTENGKLTQELVDREAWGFGNEHRAQPLVVSIAQTTEVGTCYTPEEIRALADHAHARGMALHMDGARLSNAAATLGLPLSAFTTEAGVDVLSLGGTKNGALGAEAVVVLNPDALVGGAEALPFVRKLSMQLASKMRFISAQLIALYEDDVWLNNARHSNAMATRLRAVLEEAKLPGLGFTQATEYNAIFVTLPDGFAERLRESFHFYDWDATRNEVRWMCSFDTTEKDIDAFAAAIKQMWASRP
;
A
#
# COMPACT_ATOMS: atom_id res chain seq x y z
N MET A 1 22.96 14.84 -18.18
CA MET A 1 23.61 13.71 -17.47
C MET A 1 23.34 12.44 -18.28
N LYS A 2 24.32 11.52 -18.42
CA LYS A 2 24.10 10.24 -19.12
C LYS A 2 23.34 9.28 -18.16
N SER A 3 22.38 8.50 -18.67
CA SER A 3 21.73 7.44 -17.89
C SER A 3 22.77 6.43 -17.39
N LEU A 4 22.64 6.02 -16.13
CA LEU A 4 23.54 5.05 -15.49
C LEU A 4 22.99 3.61 -15.53
N HIS A 5 21.76 3.43 -16.02
CA HIS A 5 21.06 2.15 -16.11
C HIS A 5 20.44 1.96 -17.50
N ASN A 6 20.01 0.75 -17.78
CA ASN A 6 19.22 0.45 -18.99
C ASN A 6 17.76 0.88 -18.77
N ALA A 7 17.36 1.98 -19.42
CA ALA A 7 16.01 2.53 -19.30
C ALA A 7 14.90 1.65 -19.93
N GLN A 8 15.27 0.56 -20.62
CA GLN A 8 14.33 -0.40 -21.22
C GLN A 8 14.23 -1.71 -20.40
N ALA A 9 14.94 -1.80 -19.28
CA ALA A 9 14.88 -2.98 -18.41
C ALA A 9 13.76 -2.82 -17.38
N HIS A 10 12.80 -3.74 -17.38
CA HIS A 10 11.75 -3.85 -16.37
C HIS A 10 12.01 -5.04 -15.46
N SER A 11 11.48 -4.98 -14.24
CA SER A 11 11.69 -5.95 -13.16
C SER A 11 10.36 -6.46 -12.66
N PHE A 12 10.33 -7.71 -12.18
CA PHE A 12 9.19 -8.31 -11.49
C PHE A 12 9.38 -8.36 -9.97
N ALA A 13 10.31 -7.59 -9.43
CA ALA A 13 10.62 -7.60 -8.00
C ALA A 13 9.66 -6.74 -7.17
N SER A 14 9.42 -5.51 -7.61
CA SER A 14 8.59 -4.56 -6.89
C SER A 14 8.10 -3.42 -7.79
N ASP A 15 6.89 -2.95 -7.55
CA ASP A 15 6.35 -1.72 -8.13
C ASP A 15 7.08 -0.44 -7.65
N ASN A 16 7.92 -0.53 -6.62
CA ASN A 16 8.88 0.53 -6.25
C ASN A 16 10.07 0.67 -7.21
N TYR A 17 10.24 -0.24 -8.18
CA TYR A 17 11.37 -0.19 -9.13
C TYR A 17 11.05 0.61 -10.38
N SER A 18 9.78 0.89 -10.65
CA SER A 18 9.32 1.69 -11.77
C SER A 18 9.81 3.13 -11.66
N GLY A 19 9.79 3.82 -12.79
CA GLY A 19 10.05 5.25 -12.86
C GLY A 19 8.87 6.09 -12.37
N ILE A 20 8.87 7.35 -12.77
CA ILE A 20 7.80 8.31 -12.49
C ILE A 20 6.81 8.29 -13.67
N ALA A 21 5.51 8.31 -13.42
CA ALA A 21 4.50 8.48 -14.45
C ALA A 21 4.70 9.83 -15.19
N PRO A 22 4.52 9.88 -16.51
CA PRO A 22 4.73 11.11 -17.29
C PRO A 22 3.95 12.31 -16.76
N GLU A 23 2.70 12.10 -16.32
CA GLU A 23 1.81 13.12 -15.78
C GLU A 23 2.36 13.70 -14.47
N VAL A 24 2.91 12.84 -13.61
CA VAL A 24 3.54 13.23 -12.34
C VAL A 24 4.83 14.03 -12.61
N LEU A 25 5.64 13.60 -13.58
CA LEU A 25 6.85 14.34 -13.96
C LEU A 25 6.51 15.72 -14.54
N ALA A 26 5.46 15.83 -15.34
CA ALA A 26 4.95 17.09 -15.86
C ALA A 26 4.47 18.01 -14.72
N ALA A 27 3.74 17.49 -13.74
CA ALA A 27 3.28 18.25 -12.58
C ALA A 27 4.45 18.77 -11.72
N LEU A 28 5.47 17.95 -11.49
CA LEU A 28 6.70 18.39 -10.82
C LEU A 28 7.39 19.56 -11.56
N THR A 29 7.43 19.47 -12.90
CA THR A 29 7.99 20.52 -13.75
C THR A 29 7.17 21.81 -13.64
N ALA A 30 5.85 21.71 -13.69
CA ALA A 30 4.93 22.86 -13.55
C ALA A 30 5.05 23.51 -12.16
N ALA A 31 5.17 22.72 -11.10
CA ALA A 31 5.33 23.20 -9.73
C ALA A 31 6.71 23.85 -9.44
N ASN A 32 7.68 23.70 -10.36
CA ASN A 32 9.05 24.15 -10.12
C ASN A 32 9.27 25.67 -10.29
N GLY A 33 8.32 26.39 -10.87
CA GLY A 33 8.43 27.83 -11.08
C GLY A 33 8.17 28.66 -9.82
N GLY A 34 8.81 29.84 -9.73
CA GLY A 34 8.54 30.86 -8.70
C GLY A 34 8.77 30.38 -7.26
N HIS A 35 8.27 31.18 -6.32
CA HIS A 35 8.32 30.90 -4.89
C HIS A 35 6.90 30.67 -4.36
N GLN A 36 6.73 29.67 -3.53
CA GLN A 36 5.51 29.34 -2.80
C GLN A 36 5.82 29.24 -1.31
N ALA A 37 4.81 29.42 -0.48
CA ALA A 37 4.94 29.25 0.97
C ALA A 37 5.41 27.83 1.30
N ALA A 38 6.19 27.70 2.36
CA ALA A 38 6.77 26.43 2.76
C ALA A 38 5.83 25.64 3.68
N TYR A 39 6.14 24.35 3.88
CA TYR A 39 5.53 23.48 4.88
C TYR A 39 4.02 23.22 4.72
N GLY A 40 3.52 23.28 3.49
CA GLY A 40 2.13 22.99 3.16
C GLY A 40 1.18 24.19 3.21
N ALA A 41 1.71 25.40 3.34
CA ALA A 41 0.93 26.65 3.21
C ALA A 41 0.96 27.18 1.77
N ASP A 42 1.08 26.29 0.78
CA ASP A 42 1.15 26.57 -0.64
C ASP A 42 -0.15 26.20 -1.36
N GLU A 43 -0.39 26.81 -2.52
CA GLU A 43 -1.60 26.62 -3.33
C GLU A 43 -1.80 25.16 -3.82
N TYR A 44 -0.71 24.39 -4.00
CA TYR A 44 -0.81 22.98 -4.38
C TYR A 44 -1.33 22.12 -3.23
N THR A 45 -0.90 22.42 -2.00
CA THR A 45 -1.38 21.67 -0.83
C THR A 45 -2.84 22.01 -0.54
N GLU A 46 -3.27 23.26 -0.76
CA GLU A 46 -4.67 23.67 -0.68
C GLU A 46 -5.54 22.95 -1.74
N LEU A 47 -5.10 22.91 -3.00
CA LEU A 47 -5.79 22.19 -4.08
C LEU A 47 -5.87 20.70 -3.81
N LEU A 48 -4.86 20.10 -3.18
CA LEU A 48 -4.88 18.67 -2.85
C LEU A 48 -6.04 18.33 -1.91
N ASP A 49 -6.41 19.20 -0.99
CA ASP A 49 -7.56 18.95 -0.10
C ASP A 49 -8.87 18.83 -0.90
N ASP A 50 -9.07 19.66 -1.94
CA ASP A 50 -10.24 19.55 -2.83
C ASP A 50 -10.25 18.19 -3.59
N VAL A 51 -9.09 17.77 -4.07
CA VAL A 51 -8.94 16.45 -4.74
C VAL A 51 -9.26 15.29 -3.78
N ILE A 52 -8.80 15.37 -2.54
CA ILE A 52 -9.09 14.36 -1.52
C ILE A 52 -10.56 14.33 -1.15
N VAL A 53 -11.19 15.49 -0.98
CA VAL A 53 -12.63 15.59 -0.70
C VAL A 53 -13.46 14.97 -1.83
N LYS A 54 -13.06 15.14 -3.09
CA LYS A 54 -13.73 14.52 -4.25
C LYS A 54 -13.77 12.98 -4.17
N HIS A 55 -12.70 12.37 -3.65
CA HIS A 55 -12.58 10.90 -3.57
C HIS A 55 -13.09 10.29 -2.29
N PHE A 56 -13.01 11.01 -1.16
CA PHE A 56 -13.23 10.44 0.17
C PHE A 56 -14.36 11.12 0.96
N GLY A 57 -14.93 12.20 0.44
CA GLY A 57 -16.03 12.93 1.09
C GLY A 57 -15.57 14.15 1.88
N SER A 58 -16.54 14.97 2.32
CA SER A 58 -16.31 16.31 2.86
C SER A 58 -15.61 16.38 4.22
N THR A 59 -15.49 15.27 4.94
CA THR A 59 -14.75 15.19 6.22
C THR A 59 -13.28 14.86 6.02
N ALA A 60 -12.89 14.44 4.81
CA ALA A 60 -11.54 14.00 4.53
C ALA A 60 -10.56 15.19 4.49
N THR A 61 -9.41 15.02 5.15
CA THR A 61 -8.31 15.98 5.12
C THR A 61 -6.99 15.26 4.90
N ALA A 62 -6.15 15.76 3.99
CA ALA A 62 -4.87 15.13 3.65
C ALA A 62 -3.69 15.80 4.35
N TYR A 63 -2.77 14.98 4.81
CA TYR A 63 -1.48 15.40 5.35
C TYR A 63 -0.36 14.73 4.55
N PRO A 64 0.19 15.39 3.50
CA PRO A 64 1.23 14.81 2.67
C PRO A 64 2.48 14.45 3.46
N VAL A 65 3.09 13.30 3.12
CA VAL A 65 4.29 12.73 3.74
C VAL A 65 5.20 12.14 2.67
N PHE A 66 6.44 11.77 3.03
CA PHE A 66 7.45 11.33 2.07
C PHE A 66 7.30 9.85 1.62
N ASN A 67 6.84 8.98 2.52
CA ASN A 67 6.82 7.52 2.28
C ASN A 67 5.72 6.81 3.10
N GLY A 68 5.42 5.56 2.72
CA GLY A 68 4.37 4.75 3.33
C GLY A 68 4.61 4.45 4.80
N THR A 69 5.84 4.11 5.20
CA THR A 69 6.21 3.90 6.61
C THR A 69 5.92 5.15 7.44
N GLY A 70 6.26 6.34 6.91
CA GLY A 70 5.92 7.61 7.56
C GLY A 70 4.42 7.86 7.65
N ALA A 71 3.65 7.48 6.62
CA ALA A 71 2.19 7.57 6.64
C ALA A 71 1.60 6.67 7.73
N ASN A 72 2.03 5.41 7.79
CA ASN A 72 1.59 4.45 8.80
C ASN A 72 1.91 4.92 10.22
N ILE A 73 3.14 5.38 10.48
CA ILE A 73 3.54 5.87 11.80
C ILE A 73 2.72 7.09 12.21
N VAL A 74 2.60 8.08 11.33
CA VAL A 74 1.86 9.33 11.64
C VAL A 74 0.37 9.04 11.83
N GLY A 75 -0.24 8.23 10.95
CA GLY A 75 -1.64 7.85 11.05
C GLY A 75 -1.97 7.07 12.31
N LEU A 76 -1.16 6.06 12.63
CA LEU A 76 -1.35 5.25 13.84
C LEU A 76 -1.08 6.03 15.13
N GLN A 77 -0.06 6.91 15.15
CA GLN A 77 0.18 7.79 16.31
C GLN A 77 -0.96 8.77 16.55
N ALA A 78 -1.63 9.22 15.48
CA ALA A 78 -2.77 10.13 15.62
C ALA A 78 -4.00 9.43 16.25
N LEU A 79 -4.08 8.10 16.14
CA LEU A 79 -5.16 7.29 16.69
C LEU A 79 -4.86 6.72 18.10
N LEU A 80 -3.63 6.84 18.60
CA LEU A 80 -3.20 6.12 19.79
C LEU A 80 -2.67 7.03 20.90
N PRO A 81 -3.09 6.82 22.16
CA PRO A 81 -2.33 7.29 23.31
C PRO A 81 -1.06 6.46 23.48
N ARG A 82 -0.12 6.93 24.31
CA ARG A 82 1.20 6.29 24.54
C ARG A 82 1.14 4.85 25.05
N TRP A 83 0.04 4.42 25.64
CA TRP A 83 -0.21 3.05 26.11
C TRP A 83 -1.03 2.21 25.16
N GLY A 84 -1.26 2.72 23.95
CA GLY A 84 -2.05 2.07 22.92
C GLY A 84 -1.30 0.96 22.20
N ALA A 85 -2.07 0.06 21.62
CA ALA A 85 -1.61 -1.04 20.78
C ALA A 85 -2.46 -1.17 19.54
N VAL A 86 -1.86 -1.75 18.49
CA VAL A 86 -2.47 -1.97 17.17
C VAL A 86 -2.63 -3.47 16.95
N VAL A 87 -3.85 -3.94 16.71
CA VAL A 87 -4.11 -5.29 16.21
C VAL A 87 -3.94 -5.29 14.70
N CYS A 88 -3.08 -6.15 14.18
CA CYS A 88 -2.80 -6.25 12.75
C CYS A 88 -2.59 -7.71 12.31
N ALA A 89 -2.66 -8.01 11.02
CA ALA A 89 -2.24 -9.32 10.50
C ALA A 89 -0.75 -9.54 10.76
N ALA A 90 -0.34 -10.78 11.02
CA ALA A 90 1.08 -11.12 11.21
C ALA A 90 1.91 -10.90 9.94
N THR A 91 1.27 -10.79 8.78
CA THR A 91 1.89 -10.44 7.50
C THR A 91 1.88 -8.94 7.20
N ALA A 92 1.26 -8.11 8.05
CA ALA A 92 1.14 -6.67 7.82
C ALA A 92 2.50 -5.99 7.69
N HIS A 93 2.64 -5.08 6.72
CA HIS A 93 3.88 -4.35 6.43
C HIS A 93 4.43 -3.65 7.68
N ILE A 94 3.56 -3.03 8.49
CA ILE A 94 3.92 -2.39 9.77
C ILE A 94 4.60 -3.34 10.75
N HIS A 95 4.32 -4.65 10.66
CA HIS A 95 4.93 -5.66 11.53
C HIS A 95 6.21 -6.26 10.94
N VAL A 96 6.24 -6.50 9.61
CA VAL A 96 7.28 -7.31 8.97
C VAL A 96 8.38 -6.45 8.32
N ASP A 97 8.02 -5.38 7.61
CA ASP A 97 8.91 -4.70 6.64
C ASP A 97 9.17 -3.21 6.94
N GLU A 98 8.91 -2.74 8.16
CA GLU A 98 9.18 -1.34 8.55
C GLU A 98 10.32 -1.19 9.58
N GLY A 99 11.16 -2.22 9.74
CA GLY A 99 12.35 -2.19 10.59
C GLY A 99 12.07 -1.94 12.08
N GLY A 100 10.85 -2.22 12.56
CA GLY A 100 10.39 -1.93 13.91
C GLY A 100 10.12 -0.43 14.13
N ALA A 101 9.88 0.34 13.07
CA ALA A 101 9.59 1.76 13.17
C ALA A 101 8.29 2.08 13.92
N PRO A 102 7.19 1.31 13.78
CA PRO A 102 6.00 1.53 14.59
C PRO A 102 6.25 1.46 16.08
N GLU A 103 7.03 0.49 16.55
CA GLU A 103 7.36 0.35 17.97
C GLU A 103 8.35 1.41 18.45
N LYS A 104 9.42 1.66 17.67
CA LYS A 104 10.51 2.56 18.12
C LYS A 104 10.19 4.03 17.91
N MET A 105 9.66 4.40 16.75
CA MET A 105 9.35 5.79 16.40
C MET A 105 7.91 6.15 16.75
N GLY A 106 6.98 5.21 16.52
CA GLY A 106 5.57 5.36 16.86
C GLY A 106 5.28 5.18 18.35
N SER A 107 6.18 4.55 19.10
CA SER A 107 6.00 4.22 20.52
C SER A 107 4.73 3.40 20.80
N MET A 108 4.30 2.59 19.86
CA MET A 108 3.13 1.74 19.96
C MET A 108 3.52 0.27 20.07
N LYS A 109 2.65 -0.56 20.63
CA LYS A 109 2.81 -2.01 20.61
C LYS A 109 2.00 -2.58 19.45
N LEU A 110 2.61 -3.45 18.64
CA LEU A 110 1.89 -4.27 17.67
C LEU A 110 1.42 -5.58 18.33
N LEU A 111 0.22 -6.01 17.98
CA LEU A 111 -0.42 -7.25 18.38
C LEU A 111 -0.75 -8.06 17.11
N PRO A 112 0.26 -8.77 16.55
CA PRO A 112 0.10 -9.48 15.29
C PRO A 112 -0.74 -10.74 15.46
N VAL A 113 -1.69 -10.94 14.55
CA VAL A 113 -2.59 -12.11 14.51
C VAL A 113 -2.31 -12.93 13.25
N PRO A 114 -2.01 -14.23 13.36
CA PRO A 114 -1.87 -15.11 12.21
C PRO A 114 -3.17 -15.17 11.39
N THR A 115 -3.04 -15.06 10.07
CA THR A 115 -4.15 -15.12 9.12
C THR A 115 -3.82 -16.09 7.99
N GLU A 116 -4.82 -16.68 7.34
CA GLU A 116 -4.63 -17.56 6.19
C GLU A 116 -4.31 -16.80 4.90
N ASN A 117 -4.96 -15.65 4.71
CA ASN A 117 -4.97 -14.89 3.46
C ASN A 117 -4.65 -13.39 3.66
N GLY A 118 -4.00 -13.04 4.77
CA GLY A 118 -3.68 -11.64 5.11
C GLY A 118 -4.84 -10.81 5.65
N LYS A 119 -6.06 -11.35 5.65
CA LYS A 119 -7.24 -10.65 6.12
C LYS A 119 -7.53 -10.94 7.60
N LEU A 120 -7.80 -9.89 8.37
CA LEU A 120 -8.40 -10.00 9.68
C LEU A 120 -9.91 -10.27 9.56
N THR A 121 -10.47 -10.98 10.53
CA THR A 121 -11.91 -11.08 10.80
C THR A 121 -12.21 -10.60 12.21
N GLN A 122 -13.47 -10.43 12.54
CA GLN A 122 -13.91 -10.02 13.89
C GLN A 122 -13.37 -11.00 14.95
N GLU A 123 -13.45 -12.31 14.69
CA GLU A 123 -12.96 -13.36 15.60
C GLU A 123 -11.43 -13.32 15.73
N LEU A 124 -10.72 -12.98 14.68
CA LEU A 124 -9.26 -12.82 14.71
C LEU A 124 -8.86 -11.59 15.51
N VAL A 125 -9.57 -10.47 15.34
CA VAL A 125 -9.37 -9.25 16.15
C VAL A 125 -9.58 -9.55 17.64
N ASP A 126 -10.62 -10.29 17.98
CA ASP A 126 -10.96 -10.62 19.39
C ASP A 126 -9.88 -11.45 20.10
N ARG A 127 -8.99 -12.13 19.38
CA ARG A 127 -7.84 -12.83 19.98
C ARG A 127 -6.91 -11.88 20.73
N GLU A 128 -6.81 -10.63 20.26
CA GLU A 128 -5.95 -9.62 20.87
C GLU A 128 -6.73 -8.43 21.48
N ALA A 129 -7.99 -8.22 21.09
CA ALA A 129 -8.86 -7.15 21.58
C ALA A 129 -9.50 -7.49 22.93
N TRP A 130 -8.67 -7.68 23.96
CA TRP A 130 -9.09 -7.98 25.33
C TRP A 130 -8.26 -7.21 26.36
N GLY A 131 -8.73 -7.20 27.61
CA GLY A 131 -8.02 -6.55 28.74
C GLY A 131 -8.18 -5.03 28.75
N PHE A 132 -9.27 -4.51 28.18
CA PHE A 132 -9.59 -3.08 28.22
C PHE A 132 -9.65 -2.58 29.67
N GLY A 133 -9.00 -1.45 29.95
CA GLY A 133 -8.91 -0.86 31.28
C GLY A 133 -7.95 -1.56 32.25
N ASN A 134 -7.30 -2.66 31.84
CA ASN A 134 -6.28 -3.32 32.66
C ASN A 134 -4.91 -2.65 32.45
N GLU A 135 -4.37 -2.00 33.46
CA GLU A 135 -3.09 -1.26 33.41
C GLU A 135 -1.86 -2.14 33.14
N HIS A 136 -1.97 -3.46 33.30
CA HIS A 136 -0.89 -4.40 33.00
C HIS A 136 -0.78 -4.77 31.51
N ARG A 137 -1.73 -4.31 30.68
CA ARG A 137 -1.76 -4.60 29.24
C ARG A 137 -1.76 -3.31 28.42
N ALA A 138 -0.95 -3.27 27.37
CA ALA A 138 -1.08 -2.23 26.34
C ALA A 138 -2.49 -2.31 25.74
N GLN A 139 -3.19 -1.18 25.65
CA GLN A 139 -4.60 -1.14 25.30
C GLN A 139 -4.80 -1.32 23.80
N PRO A 140 -5.51 -2.35 23.33
CA PRO A 140 -5.79 -2.57 21.90
C PRO A 140 -6.83 -1.54 21.43
N LEU A 141 -6.38 -0.41 20.91
CA LEU A 141 -7.26 0.71 20.54
C LEU A 141 -7.35 0.96 19.05
N VAL A 142 -6.56 0.25 18.23
CA VAL A 142 -6.61 0.35 16.78
C VAL A 142 -6.59 -1.06 16.18
N VAL A 143 -7.43 -1.28 15.17
CA VAL A 143 -7.29 -2.35 14.19
C VAL A 143 -6.65 -1.76 12.94
N SER A 144 -5.58 -2.37 12.42
CA SER A 144 -4.93 -1.96 11.18
C SER A 144 -5.02 -3.06 10.14
N ILE A 145 -5.56 -2.72 8.96
CA ILE A 145 -5.66 -3.60 7.80
C ILE A 145 -4.86 -3.02 6.63
N ALA A 146 -4.45 -3.86 5.68
CA ALA A 146 -3.81 -3.44 4.44
C ALA A 146 -4.74 -3.67 3.23
N GLN A 147 -4.86 -2.68 2.37
CA GLN A 147 -5.65 -2.76 1.15
C GLN A 147 -4.81 -2.31 -0.06
N THR A 148 -4.33 -3.25 -0.88
CA THR A 148 -4.44 -4.73 -0.79
C THR A 148 -3.59 -5.34 0.29
N THR A 149 -3.89 -6.59 0.69
CA THR A 149 -3.04 -7.30 1.66
C THR A 149 -1.69 -7.67 1.05
N GLU A 150 -0.70 -7.95 1.89
CA GLU A 150 0.66 -8.30 1.46
C GLU A 150 0.72 -9.66 0.76
N VAL A 151 -0.27 -10.51 0.96
CA VAL A 151 -0.33 -11.87 0.39
C VAL A 151 -1.26 -12.00 -0.83
N GLY A 152 -1.69 -10.90 -1.43
CA GLY A 152 -2.34 -10.96 -2.74
C GLY A 152 -3.86 -10.85 -2.75
N THR A 153 -4.51 -10.52 -1.63
CA THR A 153 -5.97 -10.45 -1.52
C THR A 153 -6.49 -9.02 -1.32
N CYS A 154 -7.76 -8.80 -1.70
CA CYS A 154 -8.49 -7.54 -1.46
C CYS A 154 -9.64 -7.79 -0.48
N TYR A 155 -9.79 -6.89 0.50
CA TYR A 155 -11.02 -6.82 1.29
C TYR A 155 -12.18 -6.30 0.44
N THR A 156 -13.38 -6.85 0.63
CA THR A 156 -14.61 -6.24 0.11
C THR A 156 -15.09 -5.10 1.01
N PRO A 157 -15.93 -4.18 0.53
CA PRO A 157 -16.52 -3.15 1.38
C PRO A 157 -17.27 -3.71 2.60
N GLU A 158 -17.94 -4.86 2.44
CA GLU A 158 -18.67 -5.54 3.50
C GLU A 158 -17.73 -6.09 4.58
N GLU A 159 -16.60 -6.69 4.18
CA GLU A 159 -15.57 -7.17 5.12
C GLU A 159 -14.97 -6.01 5.92
N ILE A 160 -14.67 -4.88 5.26
CA ILE A 160 -14.13 -3.68 5.93
C ILE A 160 -15.17 -3.10 6.89
N ARG A 161 -16.42 -2.93 6.45
CA ARG A 161 -17.51 -2.42 7.30
C ARG A 161 -17.71 -3.30 8.53
N ALA A 162 -17.71 -4.62 8.36
CA ALA A 162 -17.85 -5.55 9.49
C ALA A 162 -16.73 -5.40 10.52
N LEU A 163 -15.49 -5.15 10.07
CA LEU A 163 -14.35 -4.87 10.94
C LEU A 163 -14.47 -3.49 11.61
N ALA A 164 -14.88 -2.46 10.86
CA ALA A 164 -15.09 -1.11 11.39
C ALA A 164 -16.16 -1.10 12.48
N ASP A 165 -17.34 -1.64 12.20
CA ASP A 165 -18.43 -1.73 13.17
C ASP A 165 -18.02 -2.49 14.43
N HIS A 166 -17.27 -3.58 14.26
CA HIS A 166 -16.77 -4.39 15.38
C HIS A 166 -15.73 -3.65 16.23
N ALA A 167 -14.81 -2.93 15.59
CA ALA A 167 -13.79 -2.12 16.25
C ALA A 167 -14.43 -0.94 16.99
N HIS A 168 -15.29 -0.19 16.33
CA HIS A 168 -15.98 0.97 16.88
C HIS A 168 -16.87 0.61 18.09
N ALA A 169 -17.58 -0.52 18.04
CA ALA A 169 -18.36 -1.02 19.17
C ALA A 169 -17.52 -1.32 20.42
N ARG A 170 -16.19 -1.45 20.28
CA ARG A 170 -15.22 -1.67 21.36
C ARG A 170 -14.41 -0.43 21.72
N GLY A 171 -14.71 0.71 21.09
CA GLY A 171 -13.94 1.95 21.28
C GLY A 171 -12.56 1.90 20.64
N MET A 172 -12.38 1.05 19.62
CA MET A 172 -11.17 0.97 18.78
C MET A 172 -11.40 1.72 17.47
N ALA A 173 -10.35 2.29 16.90
CA ALA A 173 -10.38 2.87 15.55
C ALA A 173 -9.95 1.85 14.49
N LEU A 174 -10.33 2.10 13.23
CA LEU A 174 -9.87 1.33 12.07
C LEU A 174 -8.89 2.17 11.22
N HIS A 175 -7.64 1.72 11.15
CA HIS A 175 -6.62 2.24 10.23
C HIS A 175 -6.51 1.34 9.00
N MET A 176 -6.31 1.96 7.82
CA MET A 176 -6.05 1.24 6.57
C MET A 176 -4.71 1.67 5.98
N ASP A 177 -3.79 0.72 5.81
CA ASP A 177 -2.64 0.89 4.91
C ASP A 177 -3.11 0.74 3.47
N GLY A 178 -3.15 1.85 2.77
CA GLY A 178 -3.59 1.98 1.38
C GLY A 178 -2.43 2.10 0.38
N ALA A 179 -1.27 1.53 0.66
CA ALA A 179 -0.10 1.58 -0.24
C ALA A 179 -0.42 1.11 -1.67
N ARG A 180 -1.44 0.24 -1.84
CA ARG A 180 -1.97 -0.19 -3.13
C ARG A 180 -3.49 -0.03 -3.24
N LEU A 181 -4.03 1.02 -2.64
CA LEU A 181 -5.46 1.33 -2.66
C LEU A 181 -6.01 1.46 -4.09
N SER A 182 -5.23 2.04 -4.98
CA SER A 182 -5.56 2.16 -6.41
C SER A 182 -5.78 0.80 -7.08
N ASN A 183 -4.91 -0.19 -6.77
CA ASN A 183 -5.03 -1.54 -7.30
C ASN A 183 -6.30 -2.23 -6.77
N ALA A 184 -6.62 -2.04 -5.50
CA ALA A 184 -7.87 -2.53 -4.93
C ALA A 184 -9.10 -1.92 -5.61
N ALA A 185 -9.12 -0.60 -5.84
CA ALA A 185 -10.20 0.07 -6.56
C ALA A 185 -10.38 -0.48 -7.99
N ALA A 186 -9.25 -0.71 -8.70
CA ALA A 186 -9.27 -1.31 -10.04
C ALA A 186 -9.84 -2.73 -10.04
N THR A 187 -9.55 -3.53 -9.00
CA THR A 187 -10.07 -4.90 -8.84
C THR A 187 -11.54 -4.91 -8.48
N LEU A 188 -11.94 -4.09 -7.50
CA LEU A 188 -13.30 -4.02 -7.01
C LEU A 188 -14.26 -3.33 -8.00
N GLY A 189 -13.72 -2.46 -8.88
CA GLY A 189 -14.54 -1.65 -9.79
C GLY A 189 -15.38 -0.59 -9.06
N LEU A 190 -14.92 -0.14 -7.88
CA LEU A 190 -15.64 0.75 -6.99
C LEU A 190 -14.87 2.07 -6.78
N PRO A 191 -15.59 3.17 -6.46
CA PRO A 191 -14.94 4.41 -6.03
C PRO A 191 -14.23 4.21 -4.69
N LEU A 192 -13.20 5.03 -4.42
CA LEU A 192 -12.39 4.92 -3.21
C LEU A 192 -13.22 5.06 -1.93
N SER A 193 -14.23 5.95 -1.90
CA SER A 193 -15.10 6.13 -0.74
C SER A 193 -15.83 4.86 -0.32
N ALA A 194 -16.23 4.02 -1.28
CA ALA A 194 -17.07 2.85 -1.03
C ALA A 194 -16.46 1.82 -0.09
N PHE A 195 -15.12 1.69 -0.12
CA PHE A 195 -14.36 0.75 0.72
C PHE A 195 -13.35 1.45 1.66
N THR A 196 -13.54 2.74 1.88
CA THR A 196 -12.81 3.54 2.88
C THR A 196 -13.80 4.28 3.78
N THR A 197 -14.15 5.53 3.47
CA THR A 197 -15.03 6.38 4.29
C THR A 197 -16.39 5.74 4.55
N GLU A 198 -17.06 5.27 3.50
CA GLU A 198 -18.38 4.64 3.62
C GLU A 198 -18.34 3.27 4.31
N ALA A 199 -17.17 2.62 4.32
CA ALA A 199 -16.95 1.36 5.03
C ALA A 199 -16.46 1.55 6.48
N GLY A 200 -16.28 2.80 6.93
CA GLY A 200 -15.96 3.12 8.33
C GLY A 200 -14.48 3.15 8.67
N VAL A 201 -13.58 3.34 7.69
CA VAL A 201 -12.16 3.59 7.96
C VAL A 201 -11.99 4.98 8.58
N ASP A 202 -11.23 5.08 9.67
CA ASP A 202 -11.01 6.34 10.38
C ASP A 202 -9.81 7.11 9.83
N VAL A 203 -8.69 6.40 9.58
CA VAL A 203 -7.45 6.99 9.01
C VAL A 203 -6.90 6.06 7.95
N LEU A 204 -6.49 6.66 6.83
CA LEU A 204 -5.94 5.98 5.66
C LEU A 204 -4.50 6.45 5.42
N SER A 205 -3.57 5.53 5.24
CA SER A 205 -2.27 5.79 4.61
C SER A 205 -2.42 5.68 3.10
N LEU A 206 -2.59 6.81 2.40
CA LEU A 206 -2.83 6.85 0.96
C LEU A 206 -1.52 6.75 0.19
N GLY A 207 -1.37 5.72 -0.64
CA GLY A 207 -0.18 5.47 -1.45
C GLY A 207 -0.20 6.14 -2.81
N GLY A 208 0.93 6.78 -3.19
CA GLY A 208 1.19 7.32 -4.53
C GLY A 208 2.43 6.71 -5.19
N THR A 209 3.47 6.43 -4.42
CA THR A 209 4.79 6.01 -4.92
C THR A 209 4.73 4.73 -5.75
N LYS A 210 4.05 3.70 -5.30
CA LYS A 210 3.94 2.41 -6.00
C LYS A 210 3.07 2.48 -7.26
N ASN A 211 2.41 3.61 -7.49
CA ASN A 211 1.48 3.82 -8.60
C ASN A 211 1.91 4.98 -9.52
N GLY A 212 3.20 5.30 -9.56
CA GLY A 212 3.80 6.24 -10.50
C GLY A 212 4.25 7.58 -9.91
N ALA A 213 4.13 7.83 -8.61
CA ALA A 213 4.78 8.98 -8.00
C ALA A 213 6.29 8.74 -7.80
N LEU A 214 7.08 9.82 -7.71
CA LEU A 214 8.50 9.79 -7.34
C LEU A 214 8.69 9.39 -5.87
N GLY A 215 7.81 9.91 -5.01
CA GLY A 215 7.87 9.73 -3.56
C GLY A 215 6.85 10.68 -2.94
N ALA A 216 5.58 10.24 -2.90
CA ALA A 216 4.47 11.01 -2.37
C ALA A 216 3.41 10.07 -1.82
N GLU A 217 3.11 10.28 -0.56
CA GLU A 217 2.07 9.59 0.20
C GLU A 217 1.28 10.63 0.99
N ALA A 218 0.15 10.25 1.56
CA ALA A 218 -0.56 11.10 2.50
C ALA A 218 -1.19 10.29 3.63
N VAL A 219 -1.23 10.87 4.82
CA VAL A 219 -2.19 10.45 5.84
C VAL A 219 -3.51 11.16 5.54
N VAL A 220 -4.56 10.42 5.28
CA VAL A 220 -5.90 10.96 5.06
C VAL A 220 -6.75 10.64 6.28
N VAL A 221 -7.17 11.68 6.97
CA VAL A 221 -8.13 11.58 8.08
C VAL A 221 -9.52 11.55 7.47
N LEU A 222 -10.25 10.47 7.68
CA LEU A 222 -11.62 10.28 7.20
C LEU A 222 -12.64 10.55 8.31
N ASN A 223 -12.27 10.20 9.56
CA ASN A 223 -13.07 10.44 10.75
C ASN A 223 -12.23 11.26 11.78
N PRO A 224 -12.38 12.59 11.83
CA PRO A 224 -11.61 13.42 12.75
C PRO A 224 -11.91 13.15 14.23
N ASP A 225 -13.08 12.59 14.56
CA ASP A 225 -13.47 12.29 15.94
C ASP A 225 -12.69 11.10 16.53
N ALA A 226 -12.07 10.27 15.68
CA ALA A 226 -11.23 9.15 16.13
C ALA A 226 -9.84 9.59 16.59
N LEU A 227 -9.42 10.83 16.31
CA LEU A 227 -8.06 11.29 16.58
C LEU A 227 -7.83 11.61 18.07
N VAL A 228 -6.77 11.04 18.62
CA VAL A 228 -6.31 11.39 19.98
C VAL A 228 -5.68 12.78 19.97
N GLY A 229 -6.29 13.71 20.68
CA GLY A 229 -5.88 15.12 20.69
C GLY A 229 -6.49 15.95 19.55
N GLY A 230 -7.42 15.36 18.78
CA GLY A 230 -8.12 16.02 17.68
C GLY A 230 -7.25 16.26 16.44
N ALA A 231 -7.87 16.83 15.40
CA ALA A 231 -7.18 17.13 14.12
C ALA A 231 -6.01 18.10 14.29
N GLU A 232 -6.04 18.95 15.31
CA GLU A 232 -5.00 19.93 15.62
C GLU A 232 -3.67 19.28 16.04
N ALA A 233 -3.68 18.04 16.54
CA ALA A 233 -2.47 17.34 16.97
C ALA A 233 -1.67 16.78 15.78
N LEU A 234 -2.31 16.42 14.67
CA LEU A 234 -1.69 15.69 13.57
C LEU A 234 -0.54 16.48 12.88
N PRO A 235 -0.61 17.81 12.66
CA PRO A 235 0.53 18.58 12.17
C PRO A 235 1.79 18.44 13.05
N PHE A 236 1.62 18.39 14.37
CA PHE A 236 2.73 18.20 15.31
C PHE A 236 3.28 16.76 15.24
N VAL A 237 2.41 15.76 15.16
CA VAL A 237 2.80 14.35 14.99
C VAL A 237 3.58 14.19 13.69
N ARG A 238 3.10 14.74 12.56
CA ARG A 238 3.81 14.71 11.28
C ARG A 238 5.19 15.38 11.36
N LYS A 239 5.29 16.53 12.02
CA LYS A 239 6.58 17.22 12.21
C LYS A 239 7.53 16.43 13.08
N LEU A 240 7.04 15.91 14.22
CA LEU A 240 7.80 15.07 15.16
C LEU A 240 8.34 13.80 14.48
N SER A 241 7.54 13.20 13.61
CA SER A 241 7.90 12.01 12.82
C SER A 241 8.76 12.33 11.59
N MET A 242 9.28 13.57 11.47
CA MET A 242 10.17 14.01 10.37
C MET A 242 9.52 13.93 8.97
N GLN A 243 8.18 13.92 8.89
CA GLN A 243 7.43 13.78 7.65
C GLN A 243 6.92 15.13 7.08
N LEU A 244 7.25 16.25 7.70
CA LEU A 244 6.89 17.57 7.20
C LEU A 244 7.97 18.11 6.24
N ALA A 245 7.70 18.03 4.94
CA ALA A 245 8.58 18.57 3.90
C ALA A 245 8.57 20.10 3.86
N SER A 246 9.72 20.72 3.71
CA SER A 246 9.80 22.20 3.52
C SER A 246 9.21 22.63 2.18
N LYS A 247 9.49 21.89 1.10
CA LYS A 247 8.93 22.13 -0.25
C LYS A 247 7.74 21.18 -0.50
N MET A 248 6.71 21.30 0.35
CA MET A 248 5.55 20.42 0.34
C MET A 248 4.83 20.40 -1.01
N ARG A 249 4.80 21.54 -1.71
CA ARG A 249 4.17 21.67 -3.02
C ARG A 249 4.55 20.56 -4.02
N PHE A 250 5.79 20.00 -3.93
CA PHE A 250 6.22 18.94 -4.83
C PHE A 250 5.63 17.58 -4.46
N ILE A 251 5.34 17.32 -3.19
CA ILE A 251 4.62 16.12 -2.78
C ILE A 251 3.15 16.26 -3.19
N SER A 252 2.54 17.40 -2.88
CA SER A 252 1.14 17.69 -3.21
C SER A 252 0.89 17.64 -4.72
N ALA A 253 1.76 18.24 -5.55
CA ALA A 253 1.63 18.23 -7.00
C ALA A 253 1.64 16.81 -7.59
N GLN A 254 2.41 15.88 -7.01
CA GLN A 254 2.43 14.48 -7.44
C GLN A 254 1.11 13.78 -7.13
N LEU A 255 0.57 13.99 -5.94
CA LEU A 255 -0.72 13.40 -5.53
C LEU A 255 -1.88 14.00 -6.36
N ILE A 256 -1.86 15.30 -6.62
CA ILE A 256 -2.84 15.96 -7.51
C ILE A 256 -2.77 15.29 -8.90
N ALA A 257 -1.59 15.19 -9.50
CA ALA A 257 -1.44 14.59 -10.83
C ALA A 257 -1.94 13.15 -10.91
N LEU A 258 -1.86 12.40 -9.82
CA LEU A 258 -2.40 11.04 -9.76
C LEU A 258 -3.92 11.06 -9.60
N TYR A 259 -4.47 11.85 -8.66
CA TYR A 259 -5.83 11.70 -8.14
C TYR A 259 -6.84 12.73 -8.67
N GLU A 260 -6.42 13.84 -9.30
CA GLU A 260 -7.36 14.81 -9.89
C GLU A 260 -8.14 14.22 -11.07
N ASP A 261 -7.42 13.48 -11.93
CA ASP A 261 -7.94 12.70 -13.05
C ASP A 261 -7.78 11.19 -12.79
N ASP A 262 -8.02 10.35 -13.80
CA ASP A 262 -7.98 8.89 -13.68
C ASP A 262 -6.57 8.27 -13.81
N VAL A 263 -5.49 9.03 -13.67
CA VAL A 263 -4.11 8.51 -13.81
C VAL A 263 -3.87 7.38 -12.81
N TRP A 264 -4.24 7.57 -11.54
CA TRP A 264 -4.13 6.57 -10.49
C TRP A 264 -4.85 5.26 -10.84
N LEU A 265 -6.05 5.35 -11.43
CA LEU A 265 -6.89 4.21 -11.76
C LEU A 265 -6.39 3.50 -13.03
N ASN A 266 -5.94 4.26 -14.02
CA ASN A 266 -5.40 3.72 -15.28
C ASN A 266 -4.09 2.96 -15.02
N ASN A 267 -3.18 3.50 -14.22
CA ASN A 267 -1.95 2.86 -13.81
C ASN A 267 -2.23 1.54 -13.06
N ALA A 268 -3.17 1.56 -12.13
CA ALA A 268 -3.56 0.38 -11.36
C ALA A 268 -4.24 -0.70 -12.23
N ARG A 269 -5.16 -0.30 -13.12
CA ARG A 269 -5.80 -1.23 -14.07
C ARG A 269 -4.77 -1.89 -14.96
N HIS A 270 -3.81 -1.12 -15.47
CA HIS A 270 -2.75 -1.65 -16.32
C HIS A 270 -1.89 -2.67 -15.57
N SER A 271 -1.36 -2.34 -14.39
CA SER A 271 -0.52 -3.25 -13.61
C SER A 271 -1.26 -4.52 -13.20
N ASN A 272 -2.53 -4.43 -12.80
CA ASN A 272 -3.39 -5.59 -12.51
C ASN A 272 -3.61 -6.47 -13.77
N ALA A 273 -3.86 -5.85 -14.93
CA ALA A 273 -4.04 -6.57 -16.18
C ALA A 273 -2.78 -7.34 -16.60
N MET A 274 -1.58 -6.75 -16.41
CA MET A 274 -0.32 -7.42 -16.69
C MET A 274 -0.08 -8.63 -15.80
N ALA A 275 -0.40 -8.54 -14.51
CA ALA A 275 -0.33 -9.68 -13.59
C ALA A 275 -1.32 -10.78 -13.98
N THR A 276 -2.56 -10.42 -14.28
CA THR A 276 -3.60 -11.36 -14.76
C THR A 276 -3.17 -12.05 -16.05
N ARG A 277 -2.60 -11.30 -17.03
CA ARG A 277 -2.07 -11.85 -18.28
C ARG A 277 -0.94 -12.86 -18.02
N LEU A 278 0.03 -12.51 -17.19
CA LEU A 278 1.13 -13.43 -16.85
C LEU A 278 0.60 -14.73 -16.26
N ARG A 279 -0.31 -14.64 -15.30
CA ARG A 279 -0.94 -15.81 -14.69
C ARG A 279 -1.64 -16.68 -15.74
N ALA A 280 -2.48 -16.10 -16.56
CA ALA A 280 -3.24 -16.83 -17.58
C ALA A 280 -2.33 -17.58 -18.57
N VAL A 281 -1.24 -16.92 -19.05
CA VAL A 281 -0.25 -17.54 -19.95
C VAL A 281 0.47 -18.74 -19.32
N LEU A 282 0.72 -18.70 -18.00
CA LEU A 282 1.38 -19.78 -17.27
C LEU A 282 0.40 -20.91 -16.91
N GLU A 283 -0.86 -20.61 -16.58
CA GLU A 283 -1.92 -21.60 -16.37
C GLU A 283 -2.20 -22.40 -17.64
N GLU A 284 -2.27 -21.73 -18.80
CA GLU A 284 -2.43 -22.37 -20.10
C GLU A 284 -1.26 -23.33 -20.42
N ALA A 285 -0.06 -22.94 -20.02
CA ALA A 285 1.15 -23.75 -20.26
C ALA A 285 1.21 -25.05 -19.44
N LYS A 286 0.41 -25.18 -18.39
CA LYS A 286 0.28 -26.38 -17.53
C LYS A 286 1.64 -26.95 -17.10
N LEU A 287 2.50 -26.10 -16.56
CA LEU A 287 3.88 -26.43 -16.20
C LEU A 287 3.92 -27.31 -14.94
N PRO A 288 4.39 -28.60 -15.02
CA PRO A 288 4.36 -29.49 -13.86
C PRO A 288 5.23 -28.99 -12.71
N GLY A 289 4.66 -28.83 -11.51
CA GLY A 289 5.37 -28.36 -10.31
C GLY A 289 5.43 -26.83 -10.15
N LEU A 290 4.84 -26.06 -11.08
CA LEU A 290 4.50 -24.66 -10.85
C LEU A 290 3.12 -24.61 -10.19
N GLY A 291 3.01 -23.93 -9.06
CA GLY A 291 1.74 -23.76 -8.34
C GLY A 291 1.48 -22.30 -8.00
N PHE A 292 0.23 -21.87 -8.09
CA PHE A 292 -0.19 -20.56 -7.60
C PHE A 292 -0.76 -20.73 -6.19
N THR A 293 -0.23 -19.99 -5.23
CA THR A 293 -0.59 -20.11 -3.82
C THR A 293 -1.75 -19.21 -3.42
N GLN A 294 -1.97 -18.12 -4.19
CA GLN A 294 -3.03 -17.15 -3.97
C GLN A 294 -3.78 -16.83 -5.27
N ALA A 295 -4.97 -16.28 -5.15
CA ALA A 295 -5.65 -15.60 -6.24
C ALA A 295 -4.83 -14.37 -6.67
N THR A 296 -4.88 -14.00 -7.95
CA THR A 296 -4.25 -12.77 -8.45
C THR A 296 -5.31 -11.67 -8.47
N GLU A 297 -5.52 -11.03 -7.33
CA GLU A 297 -6.54 -9.98 -7.16
C GLU A 297 -5.99 -8.57 -7.38
N TYR A 298 -4.68 -8.43 -7.61
CA TYR A 298 -4.04 -7.15 -7.92
C TYR A 298 -2.75 -7.38 -8.72
N ASN A 299 -1.78 -6.48 -8.69
CA ASN A 299 -0.58 -6.50 -9.54
C ASN A 299 0.51 -7.50 -9.10
N ALA A 300 0.23 -8.41 -8.17
CA ALA A 300 1.18 -9.41 -7.70
C ALA A 300 0.69 -10.85 -7.92
N ILE A 301 1.65 -11.76 -8.18
CA ILE A 301 1.43 -13.20 -8.38
C ILE A 301 2.34 -13.95 -7.42
N PHE A 302 1.78 -14.88 -6.64
CA PHE A 302 2.51 -15.74 -5.71
C PHE A 302 2.60 -17.14 -6.28
N VAL A 303 3.83 -17.64 -6.43
CA VAL A 303 4.11 -18.85 -7.20
C VAL A 303 5.11 -19.74 -6.47
N THR A 304 4.79 -21.02 -6.30
CA THR A 304 5.78 -22.03 -5.92
C THR A 304 6.49 -22.57 -7.15
N LEU A 305 7.80 -22.66 -7.08
CA LEU A 305 8.65 -23.15 -8.14
C LEU A 305 9.37 -24.43 -7.69
N PRO A 306 9.75 -25.33 -8.62
CA PRO A 306 10.64 -26.43 -8.30
C PRO A 306 12.01 -25.96 -7.86
N ASP A 307 12.73 -26.78 -7.09
CA ASP A 307 14.07 -26.49 -6.58
C ASP A 307 15.02 -26.02 -7.68
N GLY A 308 15.76 -24.95 -7.41
CA GLY A 308 16.76 -24.37 -8.30
C GLY A 308 16.19 -23.57 -9.50
N PHE A 309 14.86 -23.47 -9.64
CA PHE A 309 14.25 -22.71 -10.74
C PHE A 309 14.32 -21.19 -10.51
N ALA A 310 14.09 -20.77 -9.30
CA ALA A 310 14.13 -19.35 -8.96
C ALA A 310 15.53 -18.75 -9.23
N GLU A 311 16.58 -19.43 -8.82
CA GLU A 311 17.98 -19.02 -9.03
C GLU A 311 18.32 -18.88 -10.51
N ARG A 312 17.97 -19.90 -11.30
CA ARG A 312 18.23 -19.89 -12.75
C ARG A 312 17.43 -18.77 -13.47
N LEU A 313 16.18 -18.53 -13.06
CA LEU A 313 15.36 -17.49 -13.66
C LEU A 313 15.89 -16.09 -13.31
N ARG A 314 16.49 -15.93 -12.12
CA ARG A 314 17.12 -14.68 -11.67
C ARG A 314 18.39 -14.32 -12.43
N GLU A 315 18.98 -15.22 -13.18
CA GLU A 315 20.08 -14.87 -14.09
C GLU A 315 19.66 -13.85 -15.16
N SER A 316 18.36 -13.81 -15.51
CA SER A 316 17.82 -12.92 -16.53
C SER A 316 16.72 -11.97 -16.06
N PHE A 317 16.01 -12.30 -14.99
CA PHE A 317 14.89 -11.51 -14.48
C PHE A 317 15.00 -11.30 -12.97
N HIS A 318 14.79 -10.09 -12.49
CA HIS A 318 14.89 -9.79 -11.07
C HIS A 318 13.52 -9.89 -10.38
N PHE A 319 13.45 -10.68 -9.29
CA PHE A 319 12.29 -10.85 -8.39
C PHE A 319 12.73 -11.42 -7.04
N TYR A 320 11.86 -11.34 -6.04
CA TYR A 320 12.16 -11.76 -4.67
C TYR A 320 11.59 -13.15 -4.33
N ASP A 321 12.26 -13.84 -3.39
CA ASP A 321 11.62 -14.90 -2.64
C ASP A 321 10.54 -14.29 -1.75
N TRP A 322 9.42 -14.99 -1.63
CA TRP A 322 8.36 -14.65 -0.69
C TRP A 322 8.45 -15.53 0.56
N ASP A 323 8.51 -16.84 0.36
CA ASP A 323 8.78 -17.83 1.40
C ASP A 323 9.79 -18.85 0.87
N ALA A 324 11.06 -18.69 1.28
CA ALA A 324 12.13 -19.58 0.84
C ALA A 324 11.94 -21.04 1.34
N THR A 325 11.20 -21.25 2.43
CA THR A 325 10.95 -22.61 2.97
C THR A 325 10.00 -23.41 2.09
N ARG A 326 9.21 -22.72 1.25
CA ARG A 326 8.22 -23.31 0.32
C ARG A 326 8.61 -23.14 -1.14
N ASN A 327 9.80 -22.60 -1.45
CA ASN A 327 10.19 -22.16 -2.78
C ASN A 327 9.15 -21.22 -3.43
N GLU A 328 8.55 -20.39 -2.62
CA GLU A 328 7.54 -19.42 -3.06
C GLU A 328 8.18 -18.10 -3.40
N VAL A 329 7.88 -17.60 -4.58
CA VAL A 329 8.33 -16.30 -5.09
C VAL A 329 7.14 -15.38 -5.32
N ARG A 330 7.37 -14.07 -5.26
CA ARG A 330 6.40 -13.06 -5.66
C ARG A 330 6.88 -12.38 -6.94
N TRP A 331 6.04 -12.38 -7.96
CA TRP A 331 6.22 -11.57 -9.16
C TRP A 331 5.27 -10.39 -9.13
N MET A 332 5.77 -9.20 -9.37
CA MET A 332 5.00 -7.97 -9.29
C MET A 332 5.12 -7.17 -10.57
N CYS A 333 3.98 -6.75 -11.10
CA CYS A 333 3.89 -5.84 -12.24
C CYS A 333 3.73 -4.40 -11.75
N SER A 334 4.25 -3.45 -12.49
CA SER A 334 4.11 -2.01 -12.24
C SER A 334 3.33 -1.32 -13.35
N PHE A 335 3.05 -0.03 -13.18
CA PHE A 335 2.27 0.74 -14.14
C PHE A 335 2.94 0.84 -15.54
N ASP A 336 4.24 0.61 -15.63
CA ASP A 336 5.04 0.65 -16.85
C ASP A 336 5.44 -0.75 -17.38
N THR A 337 5.02 -1.84 -16.74
CA THR A 337 5.22 -3.21 -17.23
C THR A 337 4.50 -3.40 -18.55
N THR A 338 5.20 -3.83 -19.60
CA THR A 338 4.62 -3.99 -20.94
C THR A 338 4.19 -5.44 -21.22
N GLU A 339 3.29 -5.63 -22.19
CA GLU A 339 2.96 -6.98 -22.68
C GLU A 339 4.19 -7.74 -23.18
N LYS A 340 5.16 -7.01 -23.79
CA LYS A 340 6.42 -7.59 -24.24
C LYS A 340 7.26 -8.14 -23.07
N ASP A 341 7.25 -7.47 -21.92
CA ASP A 341 7.94 -7.95 -20.73
C ASP A 341 7.29 -9.24 -20.22
N ILE A 342 5.95 -9.28 -20.20
CA ILE A 342 5.18 -10.47 -19.81
C ILE A 342 5.49 -11.64 -20.76
N ASP A 343 5.47 -11.40 -22.07
CA ASP A 343 5.71 -12.44 -23.07
C ASP A 343 7.16 -12.96 -22.98
N ALA A 344 8.15 -12.09 -22.78
CA ALA A 344 9.54 -12.47 -22.61
C ALA A 344 9.75 -13.28 -21.31
N PHE A 345 9.15 -12.86 -20.21
CA PHE A 345 9.25 -13.58 -18.94
C PHE A 345 8.57 -14.96 -19.00
N ALA A 346 7.37 -15.03 -19.53
CA ALA A 346 6.65 -16.29 -19.72
C ALA A 346 7.38 -17.25 -20.69
N ALA A 347 7.99 -16.72 -21.76
CA ALA A 347 8.79 -17.52 -22.69
C ALA A 347 10.03 -18.13 -22.00
N ALA A 348 10.75 -17.33 -21.21
CA ALA A 348 11.90 -17.82 -20.44
C ALA A 348 11.49 -18.94 -19.45
N ILE A 349 10.39 -18.78 -18.72
CA ILE A 349 9.84 -19.82 -17.84
C ILE A 349 9.55 -21.08 -18.65
N LYS A 350 8.81 -21.01 -19.74
CA LYS A 350 8.45 -22.16 -20.59
C LYS A 350 9.70 -22.88 -21.13
N GLN A 351 10.70 -22.12 -21.59
CA GLN A 351 11.96 -22.65 -22.10
C GLN A 351 12.73 -23.44 -21.01
N MET A 352 12.77 -22.90 -19.80
CA MET A 352 13.38 -23.61 -18.65
C MET A 352 12.66 -24.92 -18.34
N TRP A 353 11.34 -24.95 -18.44
CA TRP A 353 10.57 -26.21 -18.27
C TRP A 353 10.85 -27.23 -19.36
N ALA A 354 10.96 -26.79 -20.62
CA ALA A 354 11.29 -27.67 -21.74
C ALA A 354 12.71 -28.25 -21.68
N SER A 355 13.64 -27.58 -21.00
CA SER A 355 15.03 -28.02 -20.84
C SER A 355 15.26 -28.86 -19.56
N ARG A 356 14.21 -29.32 -18.87
CA ARG A 356 14.30 -30.26 -17.77
C ARG A 356 14.83 -31.61 -18.27
N PRO A 357 15.76 -32.24 -17.53
CA PRO A 357 16.19 -33.60 -17.84
C PRO A 357 15.07 -34.62 -17.66
#